data_830ee9689f480388679e2ba85027f6c0
#
_entry.id   830ee9689f480388679e2ba85027f6c0
#
_cell.length_a   1.000
_cell.length_b   1.000
_cell.length_c   1.000
_cell.angle_alpha   90.00
_cell.angle_beta   90.00
_cell.angle_gamma   90.00
#
_symmetry.space_group_name_H-M   'P 1'
#
loop_
_entity.id
_entity.type
_entity.pdbx_description
1 polymer ?
#
loop_
_entity_poly.entity_id
_entity_poly.type
_entity_poly.pdbx_seq_one_letter_code
_entity_poly.pdbx_strand_id
1 'polypeptide(L)'
;MKSGETQNNSSSLEEILHRWWGYNEFRPMQREIIESVLSACDTLALMPTGGGKSLTFQIPALALDGLTIVITPLIALMKDQVDGLRRRGISAVAVHSGMDQHRIELALDNCAYGDVKLLYLSPERLATEAFRARLKVMNVSLVVVDEAHCISQWGYDFRPSYLRIAELRQHLKDVPVLALTASATEMVAKDIMHHLDFQEPNILRSSFARPNLSYAVRHTDDKQEQLLRIINNVSGSGIVYMRSREGCEQLCETLRNQGISASYYHA
;
A
#
# COMPACT_ATOMS: atom_id res chain seq x y z
N MET A 1 4.20 26.56 -33.98
CA MET A 1 5.19 25.48 -34.19
C MET A 1 5.95 25.26 -32.89
N LYS A 2 5.59 24.28 -32.13
CA LYS A 2 6.39 23.54 -31.13
C LYS A 2 5.56 22.33 -30.74
N SER A 3 5.54 21.36 -31.61
CA SER A 3 5.11 19.98 -31.36
C SER A 3 6.38 19.16 -31.23
N GLY A 4 6.60 18.57 -30.11
CA GLY A 4 7.68 17.62 -29.92
C GLY A 4 8.28 17.67 -28.53
N GLU A 5 7.73 16.91 -27.57
CA GLU A 5 8.47 16.48 -26.39
C GLU A 5 7.73 15.45 -25.52
N THR A 6 6.66 14.83 -26.05
CA THR A 6 5.87 13.84 -25.25
C THR A 6 6.29 12.37 -25.51
N GLN A 7 7.30 12.11 -26.36
CA GLN A 7 7.67 10.74 -26.73
C GLN A 7 8.83 10.12 -25.93
N ASN A 8 9.52 10.89 -25.08
CA ASN A 8 10.73 10.38 -24.41
C ASN A 8 10.51 9.72 -23.03
N ASN A 9 9.35 9.88 -22.41
CA ASN A 9 9.13 9.32 -21.08
C ASN A 9 8.58 7.88 -21.05
N SER A 10 7.99 7.39 -22.12
CA SER A 10 7.38 6.06 -22.11
C SER A 10 8.40 4.90 -22.20
N SER A 11 9.47 5.07 -22.98
CA SER A 11 10.57 4.07 -23.03
C SER A 11 11.38 4.03 -21.74
N SER A 12 11.45 5.13 -20.99
CA SER A 12 12.20 5.19 -19.74
C SER A 12 11.50 4.44 -18.58
N LEU A 13 10.18 4.32 -18.56
CA LEU A 13 9.44 3.63 -17.49
C LEU A 13 9.58 2.11 -17.57
N GLU A 14 9.51 1.53 -18.77
CA GLU A 14 9.77 0.12 -19.00
C GLU A 14 11.23 -0.25 -18.71
N GLU A 15 12.17 0.62 -19.04
CA GLU A 15 13.59 0.42 -18.71
C GLU A 15 13.80 0.39 -17.19
N ILE A 16 13.16 1.30 -16.43
CA ILE A 16 13.18 1.28 -14.96
C ILE A 16 12.56 -0.01 -14.44
N LEU A 17 11.38 -0.39 -14.94
CA LEU A 17 10.69 -1.60 -14.54
C LEU A 17 11.55 -2.86 -14.80
N HIS A 18 12.10 -2.98 -15.98
CA HIS A 18 12.95 -4.10 -16.34
C HIS A 18 14.25 -4.14 -15.51
N ARG A 19 14.93 -3.00 -15.39
CA ARG A 19 16.21 -2.90 -14.66
C ARG A 19 16.11 -3.32 -13.19
N TRP A 20 15.04 -2.89 -12.49
CA TRP A 20 14.95 -3.04 -11.04
C TRP A 20 14.08 -4.23 -10.60
N TRP A 21 13.11 -4.64 -11.44
CA TRP A 21 12.19 -5.73 -11.11
C TRP A 21 12.23 -6.91 -12.09
N GLY A 22 12.87 -6.75 -13.25
CA GLY A 22 12.97 -7.80 -14.28
C GLY A 22 11.67 -8.04 -15.05
N TYR A 23 10.68 -7.14 -14.94
CA TYR A 23 9.43 -7.22 -15.67
C TYR A 23 9.51 -6.44 -16.99
N ASN A 24 8.87 -6.97 -18.03
CA ASN A 24 8.86 -6.34 -19.36
C ASN A 24 7.65 -5.45 -19.58
N GLU A 25 6.56 -5.67 -18.79
CA GLU A 25 5.28 -4.99 -18.97
C GLU A 25 4.65 -4.64 -17.63
N PHE A 26 3.94 -3.52 -17.60
CA PHE A 26 3.11 -3.14 -16.48
C PHE A 26 1.84 -3.99 -16.44
N ARG A 27 1.33 -4.28 -15.26
CA ARG A 27 -0.01 -4.83 -15.08
C ARG A 27 -1.06 -3.76 -15.42
N PRO A 28 -2.30 -4.17 -15.75
CA PRO A 28 -3.40 -3.22 -15.99
C PRO A 28 -3.49 -2.18 -14.87
N MET A 29 -3.73 -0.93 -15.23
CA MET A 29 -3.83 0.27 -14.38
C MET A 29 -2.51 0.77 -13.76
N GLN A 30 -1.42 -0.02 -13.74
CA GLN A 30 -0.17 0.46 -13.17
C GLN A 30 0.40 1.63 -13.97
N ARG A 31 0.39 1.53 -15.30
CA ARG A 31 0.90 2.59 -16.19
C ARG A 31 0.11 3.87 -16.04
N GLU A 32 -1.23 3.79 -16.09
CA GLU A 32 -2.11 4.94 -15.97
C GLU A 32 -1.92 5.68 -14.65
N ILE A 33 -1.73 4.95 -13.55
CA ILE A 33 -1.45 5.54 -12.23
C ILE A 33 -0.08 6.22 -12.23
N ILE A 34 0.94 5.57 -12.78
CA ILE A 34 2.30 6.13 -12.86
C ILE A 34 2.31 7.41 -13.68
N GLU A 35 1.69 7.41 -14.86
CA GLU A 35 1.62 8.57 -15.76
C GLU A 35 0.84 9.72 -15.12
N SER A 36 -0.25 9.44 -14.41
CA SER A 36 -1.02 10.43 -13.66
C SER A 36 -0.16 11.12 -12.59
N VAL A 37 0.60 10.36 -11.81
CA VAL A 37 1.51 10.88 -10.79
C VAL A 37 2.64 11.70 -11.41
N LEU A 38 3.24 11.21 -12.50
CA LEU A 38 4.32 11.93 -13.20
C LEU A 38 3.84 13.22 -13.86
N SER A 39 2.53 13.32 -14.17
CA SER A 39 1.88 14.55 -14.63
C SER A 39 1.52 15.50 -13.47
N ALA A 40 2.05 15.25 -12.26
CA ALA A 40 1.78 16.01 -11.05
C ALA A 40 0.30 16.07 -10.63
N CYS A 41 -0.49 15.06 -11.00
CA CYS A 41 -1.90 14.96 -10.62
C CYS A 41 -2.05 14.20 -9.29
N ASP A 42 -2.81 14.77 -8.35
CA ASP A 42 -3.29 14.01 -7.19
C ASP A 42 -4.12 12.82 -7.70
N THR A 43 -3.87 11.63 -7.17
CA THR A 43 -4.45 10.40 -7.71
C THR A 43 -4.92 9.47 -6.59
N LEU A 44 -6.19 9.08 -6.62
CA LEU A 44 -6.71 7.99 -5.80
C LEU A 44 -6.78 6.71 -6.64
N ALA A 45 -5.96 5.73 -6.31
CA ALA A 45 -5.93 4.46 -7.01
C ALA A 45 -6.59 3.34 -6.19
N LEU A 46 -7.67 2.80 -6.72
CA LEU A 46 -8.41 1.67 -6.15
C LEU A 46 -7.94 0.39 -6.84
N MET A 47 -7.06 -0.37 -6.17
CA MET A 47 -6.46 -1.58 -6.71
C MET A 47 -6.64 -2.76 -5.75
N PRO A 48 -6.94 -3.97 -6.24
CA PRO A 48 -7.06 -5.14 -5.39
C PRO A 48 -5.74 -5.49 -4.68
N THR A 49 -5.83 -6.20 -3.56
CA THR A 49 -4.66 -6.81 -2.92
C THR A 49 -3.98 -7.75 -3.93
N GLY A 50 -2.64 -7.70 -4.00
CA GLY A 50 -1.86 -8.44 -4.99
C GLY A 50 -1.84 -7.80 -6.40
N GLY A 51 -2.52 -6.66 -6.61
CA GLY A 51 -2.54 -5.93 -7.88
C GLY A 51 -1.22 -5.21 -8.22
N GLY A 52 -0.22 -5.25 -7.34
CA GLY A 52 1.08 -4.61 -7.56
C GLY A 52 1.07 -3.12 -7.26
N LYS A 53 0.30 -2.68 -6.24
CA LYS A 53 0.22 -1.28 -5.78
C LYS A 53 1.60 -0.65 -5.55
N SER A 54 2.55 -1.39 -4.98
CA SER A 54 3.87 -0.83 -4.65
C SER A 54 4.62 -0.29 -5.86
N LEU A 55 4.51 -0.93 -7.03
CA LEU A 55 5.17 -0.46 -8.25
C LEU A 55 4.64 0.90 -8.72
N THR A 56 3.37 1.22 -8.44
CA THR A 56 2.76 2.48 -8.89
C THR A 56 3.36 3.73 -8.25
N PHE A 57 4.10 3.58 -7.16
CA PHE A 57 4.86 4.66 -6.56
C PHE A 57 6.38 4.43 -6.56
N GLN A 58 6.83 3.19 -6.57
CA GLN A 58 8.27 2.90 -6.61
C GLN A 58 8.90 3.26 -7.96
N ILE A 59 8.17 3.09 -9.05
CA ILE A 59 8.62 3.52 -10.38
C ILE A 59 8.71 5.05 -10.48
N PRO A 60 7.64 5.84 -10.14
CA PRO A 60 7.76 7.30 -10.09
C PRO A 60 8.87 7.79 -9.17
N ALA A 61 9.07 7.17 -8.00
CA ALA A 61 10.16 7.54 -7.09
C ALA A 61 11.55 7.45 -7.72
N LEU A 62 11.74 6.54 -8.69
CA LEU A 62 13.00 6.41 -9.43
C LEU A 62 13.08 7.32 -10.66
N ALA A 63 11.93 7.68 -11.23
CA ALA A 63 11.86 8.56 -12.39
C ALA A 63 11.92 10.06 -12.00
N LEU A 64 11.44 10.41 -10.81
CA LEU A 64 11.44 11.78 -10.30
C LEU A 64 12.75 12.09 -9.57
N ASP A 65 13.14 13.36 -9.65
CA ASP A 65 14.20 13.90 -8.80
C ASP A 65 13.63 14.22 -7.41
N GLY A 66 14.37 13.83 -6.36
CA GLY A 66 13.98 14.07 -4.98
C GLY A 66 13.51 12.84 -4.22
N LEU A 67 12.81 13.08 -3.15
CA LEU A 67 12.38 12.09 -2.14
C LEU A 67 10.89 11.78 -2.31
N THR A 68 10.55 10.50 -2.30
CA THR A 68 9.17 10.03 -2.16
C THR A 68 8.90 9.68 -0.71
N ILE A 69 7.90 10.31 -0.09
CA ILE A 69 7.42 9.97 1.27
C ILE A 69 6.27 8.98 1.16
N VAL A 70 6.41 7.82 1.78
CA VAL A 70 5.38 6.75 1.81
C VAL A 70 4.84 6.60 3.22
N ILE A 71 3.58 6.92 3.42
CA ILE A 71 2.87 6.79 4.71
C ILE A 71 2.11 5.50 4.70
N THR A 72 2.41 4.58 5.64
CA THR A 72 1.78 3.26 5.74
C THR A 72 1.59 2.86 7.20
N PRO A 73 0.47 2.16 7.54
CA PRO A 73 0.14 1.86 8.93
C PRO A 73 0.83 0.61 9.47
N LEU A 74 1.37 -0.24 8.59
CA LEU A 74 1.87 -1.58 8.94
C LEU A 74 3.41 -1.61 8.96
N ILE A 75 3.98 -1.58 10.16
CA ILE A 75 5.45 -1.57 10.36
C ILE A 75 6.13 -2.80 9.74
N ALA A 76 5.53 -3.99 9.84
CA ALA A 76 6.09 -5.21 9.25
C ALA A 76 6.19 -5.08 7.72
N LEU A 77 5.10 -4.65 7.07
CA LEU A 77 5.08 -4.43 5.63
C LEU A 77 6.09 -3.35 5.19
N MET A 78 6.19 -2.26 5.97
CA MET A 78 7.17 -1.20 5.74
C MET A 78 8.60 -1.75 5.72
N LYS A 79 8.97 -2.59 6.69
CA LYS A 79 10.29 -3.21 6.75
C LYS A 79 10.55 -4.11 5.55
N ASP A 80 9.60 -4.98 5.20
CA ASP A 80 9.70 -5.88 4.04
C ASP A 80 9.88 -5.10 2.73
N GLN A 81 9.15 -3.98 2.56
CA GLN A 81 9.27 -3.09 1.40
C GLN A 81 10.66 -2.46 1.33
N VAL A 82 11.14 -1.88 2.43
CA VAL A 82 12.46 -1.24 2.49
C VAL A 82 13.59 -2.26 2.24
N ASP A 83 13.51 -3.43 2.85
CA ASP A 83 14.50 -4.49 2.64
C ASP A 83 14.48 -5.01 1.20
N GLY A 84 13.30 -5.13 0.60
CA GLY A 84 13.13 -5.48 -0.80
C GLY A 84 13.76 -4.45 -1.76
N LEU A 85 13.60 -3.16 -1.48
CA LEU A 85 14.19 -2.07 -2.26
C LEU A 85 15.72 -2.06 -2.11
N ARG A 86 16.24 -2.16 -0.89
CA ARG A 86 17.68 -2.18 -0.62
C ARG A 86 18.39 -3.35 -1.30
N ARG A 87 17.78 -4.55 -1.30
CA ARG A 87 18.32 -5.70 -2.04
C ARG A 87 18.43 -5.46 -3.54
N ARG A 88 17.62 -4.56 -4.09
CA ARG A 88 17.70 -4.12 -5.49
C ARG A 88 18.69 -2.97 -5.71
N GLY A 89 19.34 -2.46 -4.65
CA GLY A 89 20.23 -1.31 -4.73
C GLY A 89 19.52 0.04 -4.72
N ILE A 90 18.20 0.08 -4.37
CA ILE A 90 17.43 1.32 -4.25
C ILE A 90 17.55 1.83 -2.83
N SER A 91 17.97 3.11 -2.67
CA SER A 91 18.11 3.75 -1.38
C SER A 91 16.74 4.03 -0.78
N ALA A 92 16.39 3.31 0.29
CA ALA A 92 15.14 3.46 1.01
C ALA A 92 15.36 3.34 2.52
N VAL A 93 14.61 4.10 3.30
CA VAL A 93 14.65 4.07 4.77
C VAL A 93 13.25 3.99 5.35
N ALA A 94 13.15 3.44 6.57
CA ALA A 94 11.91 3.39 7.33
C ALA A 94 12.09 4.14 8.65
N VAL A 95 11.07 4.92 9.06
CA VAL A 95 11.00 5.58 10.35
C VAL A 95 9.66 5.27 11.01
N HIS A 96 9.67 4.51 12.11
CA HIS A 96 8.47 4.02 12.79
C HIS A 96 8.61 4.06 14.31
N SER A 97 7.52 3.79 15.04
CA SER A 97 7.55 3.57 16.48
C SER A 97 8.40 2.33 16.79
N GLY A 98 9.17 2.37 17.88
CA GLY A 98 10.08 1.28 18.27
C GLY A 98 11.51 1.39 17.71
N MET A 99 11.83 2.44 16.93
CA MET A 99 13.21 2.81 16.64
C MET A 99 13.75 3.74 17.73
N ASP A 100 15.04 3.62 18.01
CA ASP A 100 15.73 4.57 18.91
C ASP A 100 15.88 5.94 18.23
N GLN A 101 15.97 6.97 19.07
CA GLN A 101 15.96 8.36 18.61
C GLN A 101 17.15 8.67 17.68
N HIS A 102 18.33 8.15 17.97
CA HIS A 102 19.53 8.38 17.15
C HIS A 102 19.37 7.82 15.73
N ARG A 103 18.82 6.61 15.61
CA ARG A 103 18.56 6.00 14.29
C ARG A 103 17.50 6.77 13.51
N ILE A 104 16.48 7.33 14.20
CA ILE A 104 15.47 8.17 13.56
C ILE A 104 16.12 9.44 12.99
N GLU A 105 16.92 10.13 13.79
CA GLU A 105 17.60 11.35 13.37
C GLU A 105 18.53 11.08 12.19
N LEU A 106 19.36 10.05 12.27
CA LEU A 106 20.23 9.66 11.16
C LEU A 106 19.46 9.33 9.88
N ALA A 107 18.34 8.61 9.99
CA ALA A 107 17.52 8.29 8.83
C ALA A 107 16.90 9.55 8.20
N LEU A 108 16.41 10.48 9.02
CA LEU A 108 15.85 11.74 8.54
C LEU A 108 16.92 12.68 7.96
N ASP A 109 18.12 12.71 8.54
CA ASP A 109 19.25 13.49 8.00
C ASP A 109 19.70 12.92 6.64
N ASN A 110 19.73 11.61 6.47
CA ASN A 110 20.00 10.98 5.18
C ASN A 110 18.92 11.30 4.13
N CYS A 111 17.66 11.49 4.54
CA CYS A 111 16.60 11.96 3.63
C CYS A 111 16.72 13.44 3.28
N ALA A 112 17.24 14.27 4.18
CA ALA A 112 17.37 15.70 3.98
C ALA A 112 18.60 16.09 3.15
N TYR A 113 19.72 15.37 3.34
CA TYR A 113 21.04 15.73 2.82
C TYR A 113 21.73 14.63 1.99
N GLY A 114 21.15 13.44 1.92
CA GLY A 114 21.69 12.31 1.17
C GLY A 114 20.83 11.93 -0.04
N ASP A 115 21.11 10.75 -0.61
CA ASP A 115 20.50 10.26 -1.84
C ASP A 115 19.37 9.24 -1.58
N VAL A 116 18.60 9.42 -0.51
CA VAL A 116 17.45 8.54 -0.23
C VAL A 116 16.33 8.81 -1.22
N LYS A 117 15.85 7.76 -1.90
CA LYS A 117 14.74 7.84 -2.85
C LYS A 117 13.37 7.63 -2.22
N LEU A 118 13.26 6.76 -1.20
CA LEU A 118 12.00 6.48 -0.53
C LEU A 118 12.15 6.53 0.99
N LEU A 119 11.33 7.35 1.63
CA LEU A 119 11.16 7.40 3.08
C LEU A 119 9.81 6.81 3.47
N TYR A 120 9.82 5.67 4.12
CA TYR A 120 8.61 5.07 4.69
C TYR A 120 8.40 5.58 6.11
N LEU A 121 7.20 6.08 6.40
CA LEU A 121 6.82 6.64 7.70
C LEU A 121 5.55 6.01 8.24
N SER A 122 5.55 5.72 9.55
CA SER A 122 4.27 5.50 10.23
C SER A 122 3.57 6.86 10.46
N PRO A 123 2.23 6.93 10.37
CA PRO A 123 1.51 8.20 10.42
C PRO A 123 1.74 8.99 11.72
N GLU A 124 2.07 8.32 12.83
CA GLU A 124 2.38 8.96 14.12
C GLU A 124 3.66 9.82 14.05
N ARG A 125 4.58 9.49 13.14
CA ARG A 125 5.85 10.20 12.97
C ARG A 125 5.70 11.56 12.31
N LEU A 126 4.62 11.81 11.59
CA LEU A 126 4.33 13.10 10.95
C LEU A 126 4.25 14.25 11.97
N ALA A 127 3.83 13.97 13.21
CA ALA A 127 3.69 14.95 14.27
C ALA A 127 4.99 15.26 15.02
N THR A 128 6.06 14.47 14.81
CA THR A 128 7.29 14.63 15.57
C THR A 128 8.06 15.87 15.12
N GLU A 129 8.64 16.58 16.09
CA GLU A 129 9.46 17.76 15.81
C GLU A 129 10.67 17.42 14.91
N ALA A 130 11.29 16.26 15.15
CA ALA A 130 12.40 15.76 14.36
C ALA A 130 12.05 15.66 12.86
N PHE A 131 10.89 15.12 12.52
CA PHE A 131 10.43 15.02 11.14
C PHE A 131 10.07 16.42 10.56
N ARG A 132 9.28 17.22 11.28
CA ARG A 132 8.85 18.55 10.82
C ARG A 132 10.02 19.50 10.56
N ALA A 133 11.07 19.43 11.38
CA ALA A 133 12.28 20.24 11.17
C ALA A 133 13.00 19.87 9.87
N ARG A 134 13.16 18.56 9.58
CA ARG A 134 13.85 18.07 8.37
C ARG A 134 13.00 18.22 7.11
N LEU A 135 11.68 18.11 7.23
CA LEU A 135 10.77 18.29 6.08
C LEU A 135 11.00 19.62 5.33
N LYS A 136 11.34 20.67 6.06
CA LYS A 136 11.57 22.01 5.48
C LYS A 136 12.76 22.07 4.50
N VAL A 137 13.67 21.13 4.59
CA VAL A 137 14.88 21.06 3.76
C VAL A 137 14.93 19.83 2.85
N MET A 138 13.94 18.93 2.98
CA MET A 138 13.78 17.77 2.09
C MET A 138 13.23 18.23 0.73
N ASN A 139 13.85 17.75 -0.36
CA ASN A 139 13.31 17.91 -1.71
C ASN A 139 12.27 16.80 -1.98
N VAL A 140 11.02 17.00 -1.55
CA VAL A 140 9.95 16.00 -1.70
C VAL A 140 9.32 16.14 -3.08
N SER A 141 9.27 15.04 -3.83
CA SER A 141 8.70 14.98 -5.19
C SER A 141 7.38 14.22 -5.27
N LEU A 142 7.05 13.39 -4.28
CA LEU A 142 5.82 12.60 -4.23
C LEU A 142 5.45 12.26 -2.79
N VAL A 143 4.17 12.37 -2.46
CA VAL A 143 3.60 11.83 -1.21
C VAL A 143 2.70 10.65 -1.54
N VAL A 144 2.93 9.51 -0.91
CA VAL A 144 2.14 8.29 -1.06
C VAL A 144 1.43 7.98 0.24
N VAL A 145 0.13 7.76 0.16
CA VAL A 145 -0.72 7.35 1.29
C VAL A 145 -1.20 5.94 1.03
N ASP A 146 -0.50 4.98 1.61
CA ASP A 146 -0.90 3.57 1.53
C ASP A 146 -2.01 3.27 2.54
N GLU A 147 -2.89 2.32 2.22
CA GLU A 147 -4.12 2.02 2.96
C GLU A 147 -4.94 3.29 3.28
N ALA A 148 -5.10 4.15 2.27
CA ALA A 148 -5.72 5.47 2.41
C ALA A 148 -7.14 5.44 3.00
N HIS A 149 -7.85 4.29 2.98
CA HIS A 149 -9.14 4.12 3.65
C HIS A 149 -9.08 4.38 5.16
N CYS A 150 -7.88 4.29 5.77
CA CYS A 150 -7.67 4.59 7.19
C CYS A 150 -7.91 6.06 7.55
N ILE A 151 -7.95 6.98 6.58
CA ILE A 151 -8.23 8.41 6.83
C ILE A 151 -9.72 8.68 7.05
N SER A 152 -10.60 7.79 6.55
CA SER A 152 -12.04 7.97 6.56
C SER A 152 -12.70 7.33 7.78
N GLN A 153 -13.54 8.09 8.47
CA GLN A 153 -14.36 7.56 9.56
C GLN A 153 -15.43 6.56 9.06
N TRP A 154 -15.75 6.60 7.77
CA TRP A 154 -16.66 5.68 7.11
C TRP A 154 -15.96 4.39 6.63
N GLY A 155 -14.63 4.33 6.77
CA GLY A 155 -13.83 3.14 6.50
C GLY A 155 -13.90 2.14 7.66
N TYR A 156 -13.58 0.89 7.38
CA TYR A 156 -13.60 -0.17 8.41
C TYR A 156 -12.39 -0.18 9.36
N ASP A 157 -11.31 0.57 9.04
CA ASP A 157 -10.08 0.68 9.85
C ASP A 157 -9.65 2.14 10.00
N PHE A 158 -10.55 2.98 10.54
CA PHE A 158 -10.25 4.38 10.77
C PHE A 158 -9.11 4.55 11.78
N ARG A 159 -8.13 5.39 11.41
CA ARG A 159 -6.97 5.72 12.26
C ARG A 159 -6.80 7.23 12.41
N PRO A 160 -7.05 7.79 13.60
CA PRO A 160 -6.94 9.24 13.83
C PRO A 160 -5.59 9.84 13.43
N SER A 161 -4.50 9.06 13.49
CA SER A 161 -3.16 9.50 13.08
C SER A 161 -3.07 9.83 11.58
N TYR A 162 -3.95 9.26 10.74
CA TYR A 162 -4.01 9.57 9.31
C TYR A 162 -4.51 10.99 9.01
N LEU A 163 -5.31 11.58 9.88
CA LEU A 163 -5.76 12.97 9.71
C LEU A 163 -4.60 13.96 9.70
N ARG A 164 -3.45 13.59 10.27
CA ARG A 164 -2.22 14.41 10.25
C ARG A 164 -1.59 14.53 8.87
N ILE A 165 -1.98 13.68 7.92
CA ILE A 165 -1.51 13.77 6.53
C ILE A 165 -2.02 15.06 5.88
N ALA A 166 -3.20 15.55 6.25
CA ALA A 166 -3.70 16.82 5.81
C ALA A 166 -2.77 18.01 6.22
N GLU A 167 -2.16 17.92 7.42
CA GLU A 167 -1.17 18.92 7.85
C GLU A 167 0.10 18.88 6.97
N LEU A 168 0.56 17.69 6.59
CA LEU A 168 1.69 17.52 5.68
C LEU A 168 1.41 18.16 4.32
N ARG A 169 0.19 17.98 3.79
CA ARG A 169 -0.25 18.55 2.52
C ARG A 169 -0.15 20.08 2.50
N GLN A 170 -0.44 20.74 3.61
CA GLN A 170 -0.32 22.20 3.71
C GLN A 170 1.12 22.71 3.50
N HIS A 171 2.11 21.89 3.85
CA HIS A 171 3.53 22.22 3.65
C HIS A 171 4.06 21.81 2.26
N LEU A 172 3.36 20.92 1.56
CA LEU A 172 3.75 20.30 0.28
C LEU A 172 2.64 20.50 -0.78
N LYS A 173 2.16 21.73 -0.97
CA LYS A 173 1.00 22.04 -1.83
C LYS A 173 1.20 21.68 -3.29
N ASP A 174 2.41 21.82 -3.81
CA ASP A 174 2.75 21.56 -5.21
C ASP A 174 3.24 20.14 -5.46
N VAL A 175 3.29 19.31 -4.42
CA VAL A 175 3.72 17.91 -4.52
C VAL A 175 2.50 17.01 -4.72
N PRO A 176 2.46 16.18 -5.78
CA PRO A 176 1.33 15.29 -6.01
C PRO A 176 1.19 14.25 -4.88
N VAL A 177 -0.07 13.86 -4.64
CA VAL A 177 -0.42 12.81 -3.68
C VAL A 177 -0.97 11.59 -4.42
N LEU A 178 -0.37 10.43 -4.18
CA LEU A 178 -0.91 9.15 -4.60
C LEU A 178 -1.51 8.43 -3.39
N ALA A 179 -2.83 8.35 -3.34
CA ALA A 179 -3.57 7.59 -2.34
C ALA A 179 -3.90 6.19 -2.87
N LEU A 180 -3.56 5.16 -2.12
CA LEU A 180 -3.71 3.76 -2.51
C LEU A 180 -4.61 3.02 -1.51
N THR A 181 -5.60 2.30 -2.00
CA THR A 181 -6.38 1.38 -1.17
C THR A 181 -6.99 0.25 -2.01
N ALA A 182 -7.26 -0.88 -1.35
CA ALA A 182 -8.00 -2.00 -1.95
C ALA A 182 -9.50 -1.93 -1.67
N SER A 183 -9.93 -1.12 -0.69
CA SER A 183 -11.30 -1.14 -0.18
C SER A 183 -11.79 0.27 0.09
N ALA A 184 -12.52 0.84 -0.87
CA ALA A 184 -13.23 2.09 -0.66
C ALA A 184 -14.57 2.09 -1.40
N THR A 185 -15.64 2.40 -0.68
CA THR A 185 -16.91 2.78 -1.27
C THR A 185 -16.80 4.18 -1.90
N GLU A 186 -17.80 4.59 -2.66
CA GLU A 186 -17.82 5.94 -3.23
C GLU A 186 -17.75 7.04 -2.16
N MET A 187 -18.41 6.82 -1.03
CA MET A 187 -18.37 7.74 0.10
C MET A 187 -16.97 7.82 0.70
N VAL A 188 -16.32 6.68 0.94
CA VAL A 188 -14.93 6.63 1.44
C VAL A 188 -13.96 7.27 0.45
N ALA A 189 -14.14 7.05 -0.86
CA ALA A 189 -13.30 7.65 -1.88
C ALA A 189 -13.40 9.19 -1.90
N LYS A 190 -14.61 9.74 -1.79
CA LYS A 190 -14.83 11.20 -1.66
C LYS A 190 -14.19 11.76 -0.39
N ASP A 191 -14.34 11.05 0.72
CA ASP A 191 -13.79 11.44 2.02
C ASP A 191 -12.24 11.44 2.00
N ILE A 192 -11.62 10.43 1.38
CA ILE A 192 -10.16 10.39 1.17
C ILE A 192 -9.68 11.62 0.40
N MET A 193 -10.28 11.92 -0.75
CA MET A 193 -9.87 13.06 -1.58
C MET A 193 -10.07 14.39 -0.85
N HIS A 194 -11.16 14.52 -0.08
CA HIS A 194 -11.43 15.70 0.72
C HIS A 194 -10.36 15.90 1.82
N HIS A 195 -10.05 14.86 2.59
CA HIS A 195 -9.05 14.96 3.66
C HIS A 195 -7.62 15.14 3.15
N LEU A 196 -7.32 14.68 1.93
CA LEU A 196 -6.01 14.86 1.30
C LEU A 196 -5.93 16.13 0.44
N ASP A 197 -6.97 16.97 0.46
CA ASP A 197 -7.04 18.25 -0.24
C ASP A 197 -6.70 18.13 -1.73
N PHE A 198 -7.33 17.15 -2.42
CA PHE A 198 -7.16 16.99 -3.85
C PHE A 198 -7.75 18.19 -4.59
N GLN A 199 -6.95 18.79 -5.47
CA GLN A 199 -7.38 19.95 -6.25
C GLN A 199 -8.51 19.59 -7.24
N GLU A 200 -8.38 18.41 -7.86
CA GLU A 200 -9.40 17.87 -8.76
C GLU A 200 -9.67 16.40 -8.42
N PRO A 201 -10.93 15.93 -8.51
CA PRO A 201 -11.24 14.52 -8.32
C PRO A 201 -10.60 13.68 -9.42
N ASN A 202 -9.67 12.82 -9.05
CA ASN A 202 -9.00 11.89 -9.96
C ASN A 202 -8.96 10.49 -9.33
N ILE A 203 -9.82 9.59 -9.83
CA ILE A 203 -9.96 8.23 -9.30
C ILE A 203 -9.70 7.23 -10.43
N LEU A 204 -8.66 6.42 -10.25
CA LEU A 204 -8.34 5.30 -11.12
C LEU A 204 -8.75 4.00 -10.44
N ARG A 205 -9.67 3.24 -11.08
CA ARG A 205 -10.23 2.00 -10.54
C ARG A 205 -9.82 0.79 -11.36
N SER A 206 -9.12 -0.14 -10.75
CA SER A 206 -8.94 -1.47 -11.32
C SER A 206 -10.18 -2.35 -11.09
N SER A 207 -10.42 -3.29 -11.96
CA SER A 207 -11.43 -4.31 -11.72
C SER A 207 -11.07 -5.19 -10.52
N PHE A 208 -12.01 -5.38 -9.61
CA PHE A 208 -11.90 -6.33 -8.49
C PHE A 208 -12.39 -7.72 -8.88
N ALA A 209 -12.90 -7.90 -10.08
CA ALA A 209 -13.34 -9.19 -10.56
C ALA A 209 -12.15 -10.15 -10.69
N ARG A 210 -12.27 -11.32 -10.09
CA ARG A 210 -11.25 -12.37 -10.14
C ARG A 210 -11.87 -13.61 -10.78
N PRO A 211 -11.73 -13.78 -12.10
CA PRO A 211 -12.42 -14.84 -12.84
C PRO A 211 -12.02 -16.26 -12.39
N ASN A 212 -10.90 -16.39 -11.70
CA ASN A 212 -10.42 -17.65 -11.12
C ASN A 212 -10.95 -17.91 -9.70
N LEU A 213 -11.81 -17.05 -9.12
CA LEU A 213 -12.41 -17.25 -7.81
C LEU A 213 -13.92 -17.39 -7.94
N SER A 214 -14.47 -18.40 -7.28
CA SER A 214 -15.90 -18.61 -7.14
C SER A 214 -16.33 -18.35 -5.70
N TYR A 215 -17.42 -17.61 -5.52
CA TYR A 215 -18.03 -17.37 -4.22
C TYR A 215 -19.33 -18.18 -4.13
N ALA A 216 -19.44 -18.98 -3.08
CA ALA A 216 -20.63 -19.78 -2.82
C ALA A 216 -21.13 -19.54 -1.39
N VAL A 217 -22.41 -19.22 -1.23
CA VAL A 217 -23.08 -19.14 0.06
C VAL A 217 -23.99 -20.35 0.19
N ARG A 218 -23.84 -21.09 1.29
CA ARG A 218 -24.66 -22.26 1.57
C ARG A 218 -25.30 -22.12 2.94
N HIS A 219 -26.63 -22.29 2.99
CA HIS A 219 -27.36 -22.42 4.23
C HIS A 219 -27.27 -23.86 4.71
N THR A 220 -26.91 -24.06 5.96
CA THR A 220 -26.81 -25.39 6.58
C THR A 220 -27.03 -25.28 8.09
N ASP A 221 -27.68 -26.26 8.65
CA ASP A 221 -27.84 -26.38 10.12
C ASP A 221 -26.60 -27.02 10.75
N ASP A 222 -25.85 -27.83 9.98
CA ASP A 222 -24.58 -28.41 10.39
C ASP A 222 -23.42 -27.92 9.53
N LYS A 223 -22.67 -26.95 10.09
CA LYS A 223 -21.50 -26.35 9.42
C LYS A 223 -20.31 -27.31 9.38
N GLN A 224 -20.18 -28.22 10.37
CA GLN A 224 -19.05 -29.16 10.41
C GLN A 224 -19.19 -30.22 9.35
N GLU A 225 -20.38 -30.82 9.23
CA GLU A 225 -20.66 -31.80 8.17
C GLU A 225 -20.44 -31.17 6.78
N GLN A 226 -20.95 -29.96 6.59
CA GLN A 226 -20.77 -29.25 5.30
C GLN A 226 -19.31 -28.95 5.01
N LEU A 227 -18.51 -28.56 6.02
CA LEU A 227 -17.07 -28.36 5.86
C LEU A 227 -16.36 -29.65 5.45
N LEU A 228 -16.64 -30.76 6.12
CA LEU A 228 -16.06 -32.07 5.79
C LEU A 228 -16.40 -32.48 4.35
N ARG A 229 -17.64 -32.27 3.91
CA ARG A 229 -18.04 -32.51 2.52
C ARG A 229 -17.22 -31.66 1.53
N ILE A 230 -16.98 -30.38 1.85
CA ILE A 230 -16.18 -29.53 1.00
C ILE A 230 -14.73 -30.01 0.92
N ILE A 231 -14.10 -30.29 2.07
CA ILE A 231 -12.72 -30.76 2.14
C ILE A 231 -12.51 -32.07 1.39
N ASN A 232 -13.45 -33.00 1.50
CA ASN A 232 -13.36 -34.30 0.84
C ASN A 232 -13.60 -34.25 -0.69
N ASN A 233 -14.25 -33.19 -1.19
CA ASN A 233 -14.59 -33.06 -2.60
C ASN A 233 -13.75 -32.01 -3.36
N VAL A 234 -12.98 -31.17 -2.64
CA VAL A 234 -12.14 -30.13 -3.24
C VAL A 234 -10.69 -30.41 -2.87
N SER A 235 -9.90 -30.75 -3.87
CA SER A 235 -8.45 -30.97 -3.69
C SER A 235 -7.70 -29.66 -3.45
N GLY A 236 -6.64 -29.74 -2.65
CA GLY A 236 -5.75 -28.62 -2.39
C GLY A 236 -5.71 -28.19 -0.92
N SER A 237 -5.20 -27.00 -0.65
CA SER A 237 -5.13 -26.41 0.69
C SER A 237 -6.31 -25.48 0.94
N GLY A 238 -6.82 -25.46 2.16
CA GLY A 238 -7.94 -24.60 2.58
C GLY A 238 -7.61 -23.77 3.80
N ILE A 239 -8.30 -22.64 3.95
CA ILE A 239 -8.25 -21.80 5.16
C ILE A 239 -9.68 -21.69 5.69
N VAL A 240 -9.88 -22.01 6.97
CA VAL A 240 -11.17 -21.92 7.65
C VAL A 240 -11.10 -20.81 8.70
N TYR A 241 -11.94 -19.79 8.55
CA TYR A 241 -12.03 -18.69 9.51
C TYR A 241 -13.06 -19.00 10.61
N MET A 242 -12.64 -18.85 11.85
CA MET A 242 -13.47 -19.01 13.04
C MET A 242 -13.58 -17.71 13.82
N ARG A 243 -14.66 -17.56 14.61
CA ARG A 243 -14.89 -16.34 15.41
C ARG A 243 -14.12 -16.33 16.74
N SER A 244 -13.73 -17.49 17.26
CA SER A 244 -13.07 -17.64 18.56
C SER A 244 -11.82 -18.49 18.46
N ARG A 245 -10.85 -18.25 19.33
CA ARG A 245 -9.62 -19.05 19.46
C ARG A 245 -9.93 -20.50 19.79
N GLU A 246 -10.76 -20.69 20.82
CA GLU A 246 -11.22 -22.02 21.25
C GLU A 246 -11.90 -22.80 20.10
N GLY A 247 -12.75 -22.12 19.31
CA GLY A 247 -13.35 -22.73 18.13
C GLY A 247 -12.33 -23.15 17.06
N CYS A 248 -11.24 -22.41 16.86
CA CYS A 248 -10.16 -22.80 15.96
C CYS A 248 -9.48 -24.09 16.45
N GLU A 249 -9.18 -24.20 17.74
CA GLU A 249 -8.53 -25.37 18.34
C GLU A 249 -9.43 -26.61 18.24
N GLN A 250 -10.69 -26.48 18.67
CA GLN A 250 -11.68 -27.57 18.62
C GLN A 250 -11.91 -28.07 17.19
N LEU A 251 -12.04 -27.15 16.22
CA LEU A 251 -12.22 -27.53 14.82
C LEU A 251 -10.97 -28.23 14.28
N CYS A 252 -9.77 -27.76 14.64
CA CYS A 252 -8.52 -28.38 14.23
C CYS A 252 -8.43 -29.84 14.75
N GLU A 253 -8.79 -30.09 16.03
CA GLU A 253 -8.84 -31.44 16.60
C GLU A 253 -9.88 -32.31 15.88
N THR A 254 -11.06 -31.78 15.63
CA THR A 254 -12.12 -32.51 14.89
C THR A 254 -11.63 -32.94 13.50
N LEU A 255 -10.97 -32.03 12.75
CA LEU A 255 -10.43 -32.35 11.43
C LEU A 255 -9.33 -33.41 11.50
N ARG A 256 -8.42 -33.32 12.49
CA ARG A 256 -7.37 -34.34 12.69
C ARG A 256 -7.91 -35.69 13.04
N ASN A 257 -8.95 -35.76 13.88
CA ASN A 257 -9.64 -37.04 14.23
C ASN A 257 -10.33 -37.67 13.01
N GLN A 258 -10.64 -36.89 11.98
CA GLN A 258 -11.15 -37.39 10.70
C GLN A 258 -10.03 -37.68 9.66
N GLY A 259 -8.75 -37.67 10.10
CA GLY A 259 -7.61 -37.96 9.23
C GLY A 259 -7.19 -36.80 8.32
N ILE A 260 -7.73 -35.60 8.53
CA ILE A 260 -7.41 -34.41 7.73
C ILE A 260 -6.22 -33.69 8.37
N SER A 261 -5.17 -33.42 7.59
CA SER A 261 -4.03 -32.63 8.05
C SER A 261 -4.46 -31.17 8.27
N ALA A 262 -4.48 -30.72 9.52
CA ALA A 262 -4.90 -29.38 9.89
C ALA A 262 -3.99 -28.77 10.96
N SER A 263 -3.83 -27.45 10.91
CA SER A 263 -3.19 -26.65 11.95
C SER A 263 -4.02 -25.40 12.21
N TYR A 264 -3.98 -24.89 13.42
CA TYR A 264 -4.64 -23.64 13.75
C TYR A 264 -3.62 -22.53 13.94
N TYR A 265 -4.07 -21.30 13.70
CA TYR A 265 -3.33 -20.07 13.94
C TYR A 265 -4.26 -19.02 14.55
N HIS A 266 -3.83 -18.44 15.66
CA HIS A 266 -4.47 -17.27 16.26
C HIS A 266 -3.42 -16.44 17.00
N ALA A 267 -3.70 -15.15 17.20
CA ALA A 267 -2.85 -14.22 17.97
C ALA A 267 -3.10 -14.37 19.48
#